data_de0cacc9e473bfa0f0d802ac7d169406
#
_entry.id   de0cacc9e473bfa0f0d802ac7d169406
#
_cell.length_a   1.000
_cell.length_b   1.000
_cell.length_c   1.000
_cell.angle_alpha   90.00
_cell.angle_beta   90.00
_cell.angle_gamma   90.00
#
_symmetry.space_group_name_H-M   'P 1'
#
loop_
_entity.id
_entity.type
_entity.pdbx_description
1 polymer ?
#
loop_
_entity_poly.entity_id
_entity_poly.type
_entity_poly.pdbx_seq_one_letter_code
_entity_poly.pdbx_strand_id
1 'polypeptide(L)'
;SGNAIRLSLLSSHYRQPMDWSEKILDQSKKTLTRFNKILEENCVRKKDNNIMKNPHMSEFLEALCDDLNTPKALAVLNGWFEKFKKKDLHIDLTVHLIEKAVNILGLNLKEEKNNSENVINENQKKIIEKMIEDRKIARQNKDFKKADEIRNKLKKMNISVDDTTEGTKWIVND
;
A
#
# COMPACT_ATOMS: atom_id res chain seq x y z
N SER A 1 5.37 5.32 -1.97
CA SER A 1 3.96 5.30 -1.55
C SER A 1 3.59 6.61 -0.85
N GLY A 2 2.49 7.24 -1.29
CA GLY A 2 1.97 8.48 -0.70
C GLY A 2 1.59 8.33 0.77
N ASN A 3 1.06 7.17 1.16
CA ASN A 3 0.74 6.87 2.55
C ASN A 3 1.98 6.79 3.44
N ALA A 4 3.12 6.28 2.93
CA ALA A 4 4.35 6.24 3.69
C ALA A 4 4.89 7.64 3.98
N ILE A 5 4.83 8.54 2.99
CA ILE A 5 5.19 9.95 3.16
C ILE A 5 4.27 10.61 4.20
N ARG A 6 2.94 10.41 4.06
CA ARG A 6 1.96 10.97 5.00
C ARG A 6 2.19 10.45 6.43
N LEU A 7 2.38 9.15 6.62
CA LEU A 7 2.65 8.58 7.94
C LEU A 7 3.97 9.09 8.52
N SER A 8 5.00 9.27 7.68
CA SER A 8 6.27 9.88 8.12
C SER A 8 6.05 11.31 8.62
N LEU A 9 5.28 12.13 7.91
CA LEU A 9 4.94 13.48 8.35
C LEU A 9 4.13 13.50 9.66
N LEU A 10 3.17 12.58 9.81
CA LEU A 10 2.35 12.44 11.02
C LEU A 10 3.14 11.92 12.23
N SER A 11 4.34 11.36 12.04
CA SER A 11 5.18 10.87 13.13
C SER A 11 5.86 11.98 13.94
N SER A 12 5.87 13.20 13.42
CA SER A 12 6.35 14.40 14.10
C SER A 12 5.20 15.35 14.40
N HIS A 13 5.30 16.09 15.51
CA HIS A 13 4.32 17.13 15.82
C HIS A 13 4.47 18.27 14.80
N TYR A 14 3.36 18.79 14.26
CA TYR A 14 3.37 19.80 13.18
C TYR A 14 4.08 21.12 13.54
N ARG A 15 4.22 21.43 14.83
CA ARG A 15 4.96 22.59 15.33
C ARG A 15 6.45 22.35 15.57
N GLN A 16 6.91 21.10 15.40
CA GLN A 16 8.32 20.77 15.61
C GLN A 16 9.04 20.60 14.27
N PRO A 17 10.31 21.00 14.19
CA PRO A 17 11.10 20.70 13.02
C PRO A 17 11.20 19.19 12.83
N MET A 18 11.05 18.75 11.59
CA MET A 18 11.15 17.33 11.23
C MET A 18 12.49 17.09 10.53
N ASP A 19 13.28 16.19 11.06
CA ASP A 19 14.46 15.67 10.37
C ASP A 19 14.02 14.55 9.41
N TRP A 20 13.92 14.89 8.13
CA TRP A 20 13.53 13.94 7.09
C TRP A 20 14.67 12.98 6.77
N SER A 21 14.45 11.68 6.93
CA SER A 21 15.43 10.64 6.60
C SER A 21 14.79 9.42 5.95
N GLU A 22 15.56 8.67 5.17
CA GLU A 22 15.12 7.39 4.60
C GLU A 22 14.70 6.39 5.70
N LYS A 23 15.35 6.46 6.85
CA LYS A 23 15.03 5.62 8.01
C LYS A 23 13.59 5.83 8.49
N ILE A 24 13.13 7.08 8.58
CA ILE A 24 11.75 7.41 8.98
C ILE A 24 10.78 6.88 7.93
N LEU A 25 11.09 7.06 6.65
CA LEU A 25 10.27 6.56 5.56
C LEU A 25 10.15 5.03 5.57
N ASP A 26 11.25 4.31 5.79
CA ASP A 26 11.24 2.85 5.88
C ASP A 26 10.51 2.33 7.11
N GLN A 27 10.60 3.04 8.23
CA GLN A 27 9.83 2.73 9.43
C GLN A 27 8.32 2.91 9.18
N SER A 28 7.94 3.96 8.47
CA SER A 28 6.56 4.22 8.06
C SER A 28 6.03 3.14 7.12
N LYS A 29 6.82 2.71 6.13
CA LYS A 29 6.47 1.58 5.25
C LYS A 29 6.22 0.29 6.05
N LYS A 30 7.11 -0.06 6.99
CA LYS A 30 6.94 -1.24 7.85
C LYS A 30 5.68 -1.15 8.71
N THR A 31 5.35 0.03 9.20
CA THR A 31 4.13 0.25 10.00
C THR A 31 2.88 0.08 9.14
N LEU A 32 2.84 0.65 7.93
CA LEU A 32 1.74 0.47 6.98
C LEU A 32 1.55 -1.00 6.58
N THR A 33 2.64 -1.73 6.33
CA THR A 33 2.59 -3.17 6.04
C THR A 33 1.93 -3.94 7.18
N ARG A 34 2.22 -3.59 8.47
CA ARG A 34 1.55 -4.21 9.61
C ARG A 34 0.06 -3.90 9.65
N PHE A 35 -0.33 -2.65 9.37
CA PHE A 35 -1.74 -2.27 9.33
C PHE A 35 -2.47 -3.01 8.22
N ASN A 36 -1.92 -3.04 7.02
CA ASN A 36 -2.48 -3.78 5.89
C ASN A 36 -2.66 -5.26 6.22
N LYS A 37 -1.63 -5.90 6.76
CA LYS A 37 -1.67 -7.32 7.11
C LYS A 37 -2.83 -7.64 8.06
N ILE A 38 -3.03 -6.87 9.13
CA ILE A 38 -4.12 -7.09 10.07
C ILE A 38 -5.49 -6.90 9.40
N LEU A 39 -5.64 -5.88 8.57
CA LEU A 39 -6.91 -5.58 7.89
C LEU A 39 -7.24 -6.62 6.80
N GLU A 40 -6.24 -7.19 6.15
CA GLU A 40 -6.41 -8.20 5.10
C GLU A 40 -6.70 -9.60 5.64
N GLU A 41 -5.94 -10.02 6.66
CA GLU A 41 -6.08 -11.35 7.25
C GLU A 41 -7.38 -11.50 8.04
N ASN A 42 -8.00 -10.38 8.43
CA ASN A 42 -9.14 -10.37 9.33
C ASN A 42 -10.30 -9.53 8.75
N CYS A 43 -11.00 -10.09 7.76
CA CYS A 43 -12.23 -9.47 7.23
C CYS A 43 -13.33 -9.50 8.29
N VAL A 44 -13.53 -8.40 9.02
CA VAL A 44 -14.63 -8.28 9.96
C VAL A 44 -15.94 -8.08 9.21
N ARG A 45 -16.87 -9.02 9.37
CA ARG A 45 -18.16 -9.04 8.66
C ARG A 45 -19.19 -8.06 9.23
N LYS A 46 -19.04 -7.64 10.48
CA LYS A 46 -19.99 -6.73 11.15
C LYS A 46 -19.32 -5.40 11.44
N LYS A 47 -19.90 -4.32 10.92
CA LYS A 47 -19.48 -2.95 11.29
C LYS A 47 -19.92 -2.67 12.72
N ASP A 48 -18.99 -2.27 13.59
CA ASP A 48 -19.32 -1.75 14.90
C ASP A 48 -19.66 -0.25 14.77
N ASN A 49 -20.97 0.04 14.81
CA ASN A 49 -21.48 1.41 14.71
C ASN A 49 -21.14 2.26 15.95
N ASN A 50 -20.72 1.63 17.05
CA ASN A 50 -20.39 2.30 18.31
C ASN A 50 -18.87 2.46 18.53
N ILE A 51 -18.04 2.10 17.57
CA ILE A 51 -16.59 2.17 17.71
C ILE A 51 -16.07 3.54 18.15
N MET A 52 -16.72 4.63 17.75
CA MET A 52 -16.37 6.00 18.13
C MET A 52 -16.57 6.28 19.64
N LYS A 53 -17.42 5.50 20.31
CA LYS A 53 -17.68 5.60 21.76
C LYS A 53 -16.83 4.61 22.56
N ASN A 54 -16.01 3.82 21.90
CA ASN A 54 -15.12 2.86 22.57
C ASN A 54 -14.01 3.60 23.33
N PRO A 55 -13.69 3.23 24.59
CA PRO A 55 -12.65 3.88 25.38
C PRO A 55 -11.28 3.96 24.67
N HIS A 56 -10.89 2.93 23.92
CA HIS A 56 -9.66 2.93 23.14
C HIS A 56 -9.68 3.98 22.02
N MET A 57 -10.83 4.16 21.35
CA MET A 57 -10.98 5.18 20.33
C MET A 57 -11.02 6.58 20.96
N SER A 58 -11.62 6.74 22.13
CA SER A 58 -11.62 8.02 22.86
C SER A 58 -10.20 8.48 23.19
N GLU A 59 -9.33 7.57 23.69
CA GLU A 59 -7.92 7.85 23.95
C GLU A 59 -7.17 8.35 22.70
N PHE A 60 -7.44 7.73 21.55
CA PHE A 60 -6.88 8.16 20.27
C PHE A 60 -7.37 9.55 19.84
N LEU A 61 -8.67 9.81 19.98
CA LEU A 61 -9.28 11.09 19.64
C LEU A 61 -8.82 12.21 20.58
N GLU A 62 -8.71 11.94 21.89
CA GLU A 62 -8.17 12.88 22.87
C GLU A 62 -6.74 13.31 22.50
N ALA A 63 -5.90 12.38 22.03
CA ALA A 63 -4.57 12.73 21.54
C ALA A 63 -4.62 13.67 20.32
N LEU A 64 -5.58 13.50 19.40
CA LEU A 64 -5.76 14.41 18.27
C LEU A 64 -6.38 15.74 18.67
N CYS A 65 -7.23 15.77 19.70
CA CYS A 65 -7.81 17.00 20.23
C CYS A 65 -6.81 17.83 21.06
N ASP A 66 -5.70 17.22 21.50
CA ASP A 66 -4.59 17.85 22.19
C ASP A 66 -3.61 18.46 21.16
N ASP A 67 -3.97 19.61 20.59
CA ASP A 67 -3.17 20.36 19.61
C ASP A 67 -2.70 19.49 18.40
N LEU A 68 -3.59 18.63 17.88
CA LEU A 68 -3.28 17.72 16.78
C LEU A 68 -2.01 16.87 17.05
N ASN A 69 -1.89 16.33 18.25
CA ASN A 69 -0.74 15.53 18.66
C ASN A 69 -0.74 14.15 17.97
N THR A 70 -0.43 14.17 16.66
CA THR A 70 -0.39 12.97 15.83
C THR A 70 0.64 11.94 16.30
N PRO A 71 1.83 12.31 16.84
CA PRO A 71 2.75 11.33 17.42
C PRO A 71 2.13 10.54 18.57
N LYS A 72 1.40 11.22 19.48
CA LYS A 72 0.69 10.59 20.61
C LYS A 72 -0.43 9.68 20.10
N ALA A 73 -1.22 10.14 19.12
CA ALA A 73 -2.26 9.32 18.50
C ALA A 73 -1.68 8.05 17.83
N LEU A 74 -0.54 8.16 17.13
CA LEU A 74 0.17 7.02 16.55
C LEU A 74 0.73 6.07 17.62
N ALA A 75 1.16 6.59 18.78
CA ALA A 75 1.59 5.75 19.90
C ALA A 75 0.41 4.93 20.46
N VAL A 76 -0.77 5.53 20.63
CA VAL A 76 -2.02 4.84 21.05
C VAL A 76 -2.35 3.74 20.04
N LEU A 77 -2.35 4.04 18.74
CA LEU A 77 -2.64 3.08 17.68
C LEU A 77 -1.64 1.90 17.70
N ASN A 78 -0.35 2.16 17.87
CA ASN A 78 0.66 1.10 18.02
C ASN A 78 0.44 0.29 19.31
N GLY A 79 -0.03 0.91 20.39
CA GLY A 79 -0.40 0.24 21.63
C GLY A 79 -1.50 -0.81 21.44
N TRP A 80 -2.48 -0.58 20.55
CA TRP A 80 -3.51 -1.57 20.23
C TRP A 80 -2.91 -2.83 19.61
N PHE A 81 -1.88 -2.70 18.75
CA PHE A 81 -1.16 -3.85 18.22
C PHE A 81 -0.49 -4.69 19.30
N GLU A 82 0.16 -4.04 20.25
CA GLU A 82 0.83 -4.77 21.35
C GLU A 82 -0.18 -5.45 22.26
N LYS A 83 -1.30 -4.80 22.58
CA LYS A 83 -2.42 -5.42 23.30
C LYS A 83 -2.99 -6.62 22.54
N PHE A 84 -3.18 -6.50 21.23
CA PHE A 84 -3.63 -7.62 20.39
C PHE A 84 -2.67 -8.80 20.42
N LYS A 85 -1.36 -8.57 20.29
CA LYS A 85 -0.35 -9.63 20.37
C LYS A 85 -0.35 -10.34 21.72
N LYS A 86 -0.60 -9.60 22.80
CA LYS A 86 -0.72 -10.13 24.17
C LYS A 86 -2.06 -10.81 24.42
N LYS A 87 -2.99 -10.81 23.45
CA LYS A 87 -4.37 -11.29 23.55
C LYS A 87 -5.25 -10.49 24.55
N ASP A 88 -4.82 -9.30 24.91
CA ASP A 88 -5.58 -8.38 25.77
C ASP A 88 -6.66 -7.63 24.99
N LEU A 89 -6.59 -7.64 23.67
CA LEU A 89 -7.55 -7.02 22.77
C LEU A 89 -8.02 -8.03 21.71
N HIS A 90 -9.36 -8.18 21.58
CA HIS A 90 -9.94 -9.10 20.60
C HIS A 90 -9.69 -8.61 19.16
N ILE A 91 -9.49 -9.56 18.24
CA ILE A 91 -9.15 -9.25 16.85
C ILE A 91 -10.18 -8.35 16.16
N ASP A 92 -11.47 -8.62 16.30
CA ASP A 92 -12.53 -7.84 15.65
C ASP A 92 -12.51 -6.38 16.11
N LEU A 93 -12.34 -6.15 17.41
CA LEU A 93 -12.23 -4.80 17.96
C LEU A 93 -10.95 -4.11 17.45
N THR A 94 -9.83 -4.82 17.43
CA THR A 94 -8.55 -4.28 16.95
C THR A 94 -8.66 -3.84 15.49
N VAL A 95 -9.27 -4.66 14.62
CA VAL A 95 -9.47 -4.34 13.20
C VAL A 95 -10.33 -3.08 13.03
N HIS A 96 -11.45 -3.00 13.75
CA HIS A 96 -12.32 -1.81 13.68
C HIS A 96 -11.63 -0.54 14.17
N LEU A 97 -10.86 -0.62 15.27
CA LEU A 97 -10.10 0.51 15.80
C LEU A 97 -9.05 0.99 14.78
N ILE A 98 -8.28 0.06 14.21
CA ILE A 98 -7.25 0.38 13.22
C ILE A 98 -7.88 0.96 11.96
N GLU A 99 -8.92 0.31 11.39
CA GLU A 99 -9.60 0.80 10.19
C GLU A 99 -10.10 2.23 10.39
N LYS A 100 -10.71 2.50 11.54
CA LYS A 100 -11.24 3.84 11.84
C LYS A 100 -10.14 4.88 12.02
N ALA A 101 -9.09 4.53 12.78
CA ALA A 101 -7.96 5.43 13.05
C ALA A 101 -7.19 5.78 11.77
N VAL A 102 -6.88 4.80 10.90
CA VAL A 102 -6.17 5.06 9.64
C VAL A 102 -7.00 5.93 8.69
N ASN A 103 -8.33 5.75 8.67
CA ASN A 103 -9.23 6.62 7.89
C ASN A 103 -9.24 8.06 8.43
N ILE A 104 -9.25 8.26 9.77
CA ILE A 104 -9.17 9.60 10.39
C ILE A 104 -7.84 10.28 10.05
N LEU A 105 -6.74 9.52 10.07
CA LEU A 105 -5.41 10.02 9.68
C LEU A 105 -5.25 10.23 8.16
N GLY A 106 -6.27 9.93 7.37
CA GLY A 106 -6.25 10.04 5.92
C GLY A 106 -5.30 9.05 5.24
N LEU A 107 -5.01 7.90 5.88
CA LEU A 107 -4.21 6.83 5.30
C LEU A 107 -5.12 5.91 4.49
N ASN A 108 -5.02 5.98 3.16
CA ASN A 108 -5.82 5.14 2.27
C ASN A 108 -5.11 3.82 1.96
N LEU A 109 -5.27 2.85 2.86
CA LEU A 109 -4.58 1.56 2.75
C LEU A 109 -5.07 0.71 1.56
N LYS A 110 -6.29 0.97 1.05
CA LYS A 110 -6.85 0.23 -0.10
C LYS A 110 -6.22 0.65 -1.44
N GLU A 111 -5.76 1.88 -1.57
CA GLU A 111 -5.11 2.36 -2.80
C GLU A 111 -3.70 1.79 -2.99
N GLU A 112 -3.02 1.36 -1.92
CA GLU A 112 -1.70 0.75 -2.05
C GLU A 112 -1.74 -0.62 -2.72
N LYS A 113 -2.87 -1.33 -2.69
CA LYS A 113 -3.04 -2.57 -3.46
C LYS A 113 -2.99 -2.31 -4.97
N ASN A 114 -3.66 -1.28 -5.43
CA ASN A 114 -3.69 -0.95 -6.86
C ASN A 114 -2.31 -0.51 -7.37
N ASN A 115 -1.51 0.16 -6.51
CA ASN A 115 -0.14 0.55 -6.85
C ASN A 115 0.89 -0.56 -6.63
N SER A 116 0.63 -1.54 -5.76
CA SER A 116 1.51 -2.70 -5.55
C SER A 116 1.20 -3.84 -6.53
N GLU A 117 -0.01 -3.91 -7.08
CA GLU A 117 -0.34 -4.80 -8.20
C GLU A 117 0.34 -4.35 -9.50
N ASN A 118 0.71 -3.07 -9.62
CA ASN A 118 1.52 -2.53 -10.72
C ASN A 118 3.03 -2.68 -10.51
N VAL A 119 3.51 -3.12 -9.35
CA VAL A 119 4.90 -3.56 -9.16
C VAL A 119 5.04 -4.99 -9.69
N ILE A 120 5.40 -5.07 -10.96
CA ILE A 120 5.74 -6.34 -11.62
C ILE A 120 6.81 -7.04 -10.78
N ASN A 121 6.47 -8.20 -10.19
CA ASN A 121 7.44 -9.00 -9.47
C ASN A 121 8.48 -9.57 -10.45
N GLU A 122 9.65 -10.01 -9.96
CA GLU A 122 10.71 -10.50 -10.82
C GLU A 122 10.27 -11.66 -11.74
N ASN A 123 9.33 -12.50 -11.30
CA ASN A 123 8.80 -13.58 -12.13
C ASN A 123 7.91 -13.06 -13.27
N GLN A 124 7.08 -12.06 -12.99
CA GLN A 124 6.27 -11.38 -14.02
C GLN A 124 7.16 -10.63 -15.00
N LYS A 125 8.22 -9.95 -14.53
CA LYS A 125 9.21 -9.29 -15.38
C LYS A 125 9.87 -10.27 -16.35
N LYS A 126 10.31 -11.44 -15.89
CA LYS A 126 10.87 -12.51 -16.73
C LYS A 126 9.86 -12.99 -17.79
N ILE A 127 8.58 -13.13 -17.42
CA ILE A 127 7.52 -13.52 -18.36
C ILE A 127 7.33 -12.46 -19.44
N ILE A 128 7.29 -11.19 -19.05
CA ILE A 128 7.14 -10.06 -19.99
C ILE A 128 8.33 -9.98 -20.93
N GLU A 129 9.56 -10.07 -20.41
CA GLU A 129 10.79 -10.04 -21.21
C GLU A 129 10.81 -11.21 -22.22
N LYS A 130 10.39 -12.40 -21.79
CA LYS A 130 10.26 -13.56 -22.70
C LYS A 130 9.22 -13.31 -23.78
N MET A 131 8.06 -12.76 -23.45
CA MET A 131 7.02 -12.41 -24.44
C MET A 131 7.49 -11.36 -25.44
N ILE A 132 8.30 -10.40 -25.00
CA ILE A 132 8.88 -9.37 -25.89
C ILE A 132 9.88 -10.01 -26.84
N GLU A 133 10.72 -10.93 -26.35
CA GLU A 133 11.68 -11.67 -27.21
C GLU A 133 10.94 -12.57 -28.21
N ASP A 134 9.92 -13.29 -27.78
CA ASP A 134 9.06 -14.12 -28.67
C ASP A 134 8.39 -13.25 -29.76
N ARG A 135 7.92 -12.04 -29.42
CA ARG A 135 7.37 -11.09 -30.39
C ARG A 135 8.43 -10.62 -31.40
N LYS A 136 9.65 -10.33 -30.94
CA LYS A 136 10.76 -9.92 -31.79
C LYS A 136 11.12 -11.03 -32.80
N ILE A 137 11.21 -12.27 -32.34
CA ILE A 137 11.45 -13.45 -33.19
C ILE A 137 10.32 -13.62 -34.22
N ALA A 138 9.05 -13.51 -33.79
CA ALA A 138 7.91 -13.59 -34.70
C ALA A 138 7.98 -12.53 -35.82
N ARG A 139 8.36 -11.27 -35.49
CA ARG A 139 8.54 -10.21 -36.49
C ARG A 139 9.69 -10.47 -37.44
N GLN A 140 10.83 -11.01 -36.94
CA GLN A 140 11.96 -11.41 -37.79
C GLN A 140 11.58 -12.52 -38.77
N ASN A 141 10.74 -13.46 -38.34
CA ASN A 141 10.20 -14.53 -39.19
C ASN A 141 9.03 -14.11 -40.06
N LYS A 142 8.68 -12.80 -40.08
CA LYS A 142 7.52 -12.22 -40.77
C LYS A 142 6.17 -12.82 -40.38
N ASP A 143 6.07 -13.46 -39.21
CA ASP A 143 4.83 -13.95 -38.62
C ASP A 143 4.15 -12.80 -37.85
N PHE A 144 3.56 -11.88 -38.57
CA PHE A 144 2.90 -10.70 -38.02
C PHE A 144 1.68 -11.06 -37.18
N LYS A 145 0.98 -12.16 -37.53
CA LYS A 145 -0.19 -12.62 -36.79
C LYS A 145 0.18 -13.00 -35.36
N LYS A 146 1.23 -13.76 -35.18
CA LYS A 146 1.75 -14.16 -33.87
C LYS A 146 2.30 -12.96 -33.09
N ALA A 147 2.96 -12.02 -33.76
CA ALA A 147 3.45 -10.80 -33.14
C ALA A 147 2.32 -9.92 -32.58
N ASP A 148 1.20 -9.81 -33.31
CA ASP A 148 0.02 -9.07 -32.88
C ASP A 148 -0.74 -9.77 -31.73
N GLU A 149 -0.81 -11.11 -31.75
CA GLU A 149 -1.37 -11.87 -30.64
C GLU A 149 -0.61 -11.62 -29.34
N ILE A 150 0.73 -11.61 -29.40
CA ILE A 150 1.59 -11.32 -28.24
C ILE A 150 1.39 -9.88 -27.78
N ARG A 151 1.33 -8.91 -28.69
CA ARG A 151 1.05 -7.51 -28.37
C ARG A 151 -0.30 -7.34 -27.66
N ASN A 152 -1.34 -8.02 -28.14
CA ASN A 152 -2.66 -7.98 -27.53
C ASN A 152 -2.67 -8.64 -26.13
N LYS A 153 -1.87 -9.69 -25.90
CA LYS A 153 -1.70 -10.27 -24.56
C LYS A 153 -1.02 -9.30 -23.61
N LEU A 154 0.06 -8.63 -24.03
CA LEU A 154 0.75 -7.61 -23.25
C LEU A 154 -0.18 -6.44 -22.94
N LYS A 155 -0.98 -5.97 -23.90
CA LYS A 155 -1.97 -4.92 -23.70
C LYS A 155 -3.05 -5.31 -22.67
N LYS A 156 -3.49 -6.57 -22.65
CA LYS A 156 -4.43 -7.09 -21.62
C LYS A 156 -3.81 -7.13 -20.22
N MET A 157 -2.48 -7.13 -20.14
CA MET A 157 -1.72 -7.04 -18.88
C MET A 157 -1.36 -5.58 -18.51
N ASN A 158 -1.98 -4.59 -19.16
CA ASN A 158 -1.70 -3.16 -19.05
C ASN A 158 -0.24 -2.78 -19.39
N ILE A 159 0.40 -3.53 -20.31
CA ILE A 159 1.77 -3.27 -20.75
C ILE A 159 1.74 -2.71 -22.16
N SER A 160 2.30 -1.51 -22.32
CA SER A 160 2.60 -0.91 -23.62
C SER A 160 4.04 -1.25 -24.03
N VAL A 161 4.19 -1.54 -25.31
CA VAL A 161 5.49 -1.92 -25.90
C VAL A 161 5.78 -0.98 -27.06
N ASP A 162 6.89 -0.25 -26.97
CA ASP A 162 7.36 0.66 -28.01
C ASP A 162 8.68 0.16 -28.60
N ASP A 163 8.70 0.04 -29.91
CA ASP A 163 9.90 -0.35 -30.67
C ASP A 163 10.72 0.90 -30.98
N THR A 164 11.91 1.00 -30.43
CA THR A 164 12.87 2.08 -30.69
C THR A 164 14.08 1.57 -31.48
N THR A 165 14.87 2.46 -32.04
CA THR A 165 16.11 2.14 -32.77
C THR A 165 17.16 1.44 -31.88
N GLU A 166 17.06 1.60 -30.56
CA GLU A 166 17.94 0.99 -29.56
C GLU A 166 17.40 -0.34 -29.02
N GLY A 167 16.15 -0.74 -29.40
CA GLY A 167 15.49 -1.96 -28.94
C GLY A 167 14.02 -1.74 -28.55
N THR A 168 13.39 -2.76 -28.06
CA THR A 168 11.99 -2.69 -27.59
C THR A 168 11.95 -2.25 -26.12
N LYS A 169 11.35 -1.07 -25.86
CA LYS A 169 11.06 -0.58 -24.50
C LYS A 169 9.62 -0.92 -24.14
N TRP A 170 9.37 -1.19 -22.86
CA TRP A 170 8.03 -1.45 -22.36
C TRP A 170 7.73 -0.65 -21.10
N ILE A 171 6.50 -0.25 -20.92
CA ILE A 171 5.98 0.50 -19.78
C ILE A 171 4.66 -0.10 -19.32
N VAL A 172 4.41 -0.03 -18.02
CA VAL A 172 3.12 -0.37 -17.43
C VAL A 172 2.24 0.87 -17.53
N ASN A 173 1.05 0.72 -18.07
CA ASN A 173 0.06 1.80 -18.09
C ASN A 173 -0.69 1.80 -16.75
N ASP A 174 -0.89 2.98 -16.18
CA ASP A 174 -1.75 3.20 -15.00
C ASP A 174 -3.23 2.93 -15.32
#